data_f5e4c9b56cf7ddb98c580360cf62db29
#
_entry.id   f5e4c9b56cf7ddb98c580360cf62db29
#
_cell.length_a   1.000
_cell.length_b   1.000
_cell.length_c   1.000
_cell.angle_alpha   90.00
_cell.angle_beta   90.00
_cell.angle_gamma   90.00
#
_symmetry.space_group_name_H-M   'P 1'
#
loop_
_entity.id
_entity.type
_entity.pdbx_description
1 polymer ?
#
loop_
_entity_poly.entity_id
_entity_poly.type
_entity_poly.pdbx_seq_one_letter_code
_entity_poly.pdbx_strand_id
1 'polypeptide(L)'
;CRLLNQDSLPVLARFAYTNLVMLSSSIAGHAYLVLRTHKTEDWSSKYSWQSIERTFTLPPKWDEDHWSFNYLVHPYMGSLTYLAWRNRGGSPLSGLLVSGLNSTLYEYLIASAIQRPSANDLIITPLTGAILGEAIFFIEKKILGQKYLSVTEKIILTIIDPYEVARNRFRYNKMIR
;
A
#
# COMPACT_ATOMS: atom_id res chain seq x y z
N CYS A 1 8.21 -1.71 26.79
CA CYS A 1 8.66 -0.70 25.81
C CYS A 1 9.61 -1.22 24.72
N ARG A 2 9.57 -2.53 24.38
CA ARG A 2 10.43 -3.14 23.35
C ARG A 2 9.71 -3.46 22.02
N LEU A 3 8.42 -3.16 21.91
CA LEU A 3 7.68 -3.40 20.64
C LEU A 3 7.94 -2.33 19.58
N LEU A 4 8.50 -1.20 19.99
CA LEU A 4 8.93 -0.13 19.10
C LEU A 4 10.43 -0.23 18.74
N ASN A 5 11.08 -1.34 19.03
CA ASN A 5 12.35 -1.59 18.39
C ASN A 5 12.03 -1.79 16.89
N GLN A 6 11.98 -0.66 16.21
CA GLN A 6 12.05 -0.58 14.76
C GLN A 6 13.34 -1.32 14.41
N ASP A 7 13.21 -2.62 14.11
CA ASP A 7 14.30 -3.36 13.51
C ASP A 7 14.59 -2.63 12.20
N SER A 8 15.52 -1.68 12.27
CA SER A 8 15.93 -0.91 11.10
C SER A 8 16.51 -1.90 10.11
N LEU A 9 15.67 -2.31 9.17
CA LEU A 9 16.11 -3.20 8.11
C LEU A 9 17.15 -2.50 7.24
N PRO A 10 18.15 -3.20 6.75
CA PRO A 10 18.99 -2.71 5.67
C PRO A 10 18.12 -2.16 4.52
N VAL A 11 18.57 -1.12 3.85
CA VAL A 11 17.80 -0.41 2.82
C VAL A 11 17.22 -1.36 1.77
N LEU A 12 18.00 -2.32 1.31
CA LEU A 12 17.56 -3.32 0.31
C LEU A 12 16.41 -4.21 0.85
N ALA A 13 16.56 -4.72 2.07
CA ALA A 13 15.52 -5.55 2.70
C ALA A 13 14.23 -4.75 2.97
N ARG A 14 14.38 -3.49 3.35
CA ARG A 14 13.26 -2.56 3.50
C ARG A 14 12.53 -2.34 2.18
N PHE A 15 13.29 -2.10 1.11
CA PHE A 15 12.74 -1.93 -0.22
C PHE A 15 12.02 -3.19 -0.71
N ALA A 16 12.64 -4.36 -0.56
CA ALA A 16 12.02 -5.64 -0.91
C ALA A 16 10.71 -5.89 -0.15
N TYR A 17 10.68 -5.61 1.15
CA TYR A 17 9.47 -5.73 1.95
C TYR A 17 8.37 -4.76 1.50
N THR A 18 8.72 -3.52 1.19
CA THR A 18 7.76 -2.53 0.71
C THR A 18 7.13 -2.94 -0.63
N ASN A 19 7.94 -3.50 -1.54
CA ASN A 19 7.44 -4.05 -2.80
C ASN A 19 6.53 -5.28 -2.57
N LEU A 20 6.86 -6.14 -1.61
CA LEU A 20 5.99 -7.27 -1.25
C LEU A 20 4.64 -6.79 -0.73
N VAL A 21 4.61 -5.75 0.09
CA VAL A 21 3.36 -5.13 0.56
C VAL A 21 2.57 -4.56 -0.63
N MET A 22 3.20 -3.82 -1.52
CA MET A 22 2.58 -3.27 -2.72
C MET A 22 1.95 -4.37 -3.58
N LEU A 23 2.71 -5.41 -3.93
CA LEU A 23 2.24 -6.52 -4.77
C LEU A 23 1.08 -7.28 -4.12
N SER A 24 1.21 -7.62 -2.83
CA SER A 24 0.14 -8.36 -2.12
C SER A 24 -1.13 -7.54 -1.93
N SER A 25 -1.01 -6.23 -1.69
CA SER A 25 -2.15 -5.31 -1.63
C SER A 25 -2.86 -5.21 -2.99
N SER A 26 -2.08 -5.13 -4.07
CA SER A 26 -2.62 -5.07 -5.43
C SER A 26 -3.36 -6.36 -5.78
N ILE A 27 -2.79 -7.52 -5.50
CA ILE A 27 -3.46 -8.82 -5.71
C ILE A 27 -4.76 -8.89 -4.91
N ALA A 28 -4.75 -8.48 -3.63
CA ALA A 28 -5.94 -8.47 -2.78
C ALA A 28 -7.02 -7.52 -3.33
N GLY A 29 -6.64 -6.34 -3.79
CA GLY A 29 -7.55 -5.38 -4.42
C GLY A 29 -8.19 -5.94 -5.69
N HIS A 30 -7.40 -6.56 -6.56
CA HIS A 30 -7.91 -7.20 -7.78
C HIS A 30 -8.83 -8.39 -7.45
N ALA A 31 -8.45 -9.26 -6.51
CA ALA A 31 -9.30 -10.36 -6.08
C ALA A 31 -10.64 -9.87 -5.52
N TYR A 32 -10.62 -8.79 -4.74
CA TYR A 32 -11.85 -8.16 -4.24
C TYR A 32 -12.75 -7.66 -5.38
N LEU A 33 -12.19 -7.01 -6.39
CA LEU A 33 -12.94 -6.54 -7.55
C LEU A 33 -13.59 -7.69 -8.31
N VAL A 34 -12.85 -8.75 -8.61
CA VAL A 34 -13.36 -9.95 -9.29
C VAL A 34 -14.51 -10.58 -8.49
N LEU A 35 -14.34 -10.73 -7.19
CA LEU A 35 -15.37 -11.32 -6.32
C LEU A 35 -16.63 -10.46 -6.23
N ARG A 36 -16.47 -9.11 -6.19
CA ARG A 36 -17.59 -8.18 -6.06
C ARG A 36 -18.40 -8.05 -7.36
N THR A 37 -17.71 -8.00 -8.50
CA THR A 37 -18.38 -7.67 -9.76
C THR A 37 -18.93 -8.90 -10.46
N HIS A 38 -18.54 -10.13 -10.05
CA HIS A 38 -18.78 -11.39 -10.77
C HIS A 38 -18.42 -11.33 -12.26
N LYS A 39 -17.79 -10.23 -12.68
CA LYS A 39 -17.23 -10.05 -13.99
C LYS A 39 -15.78 -10.49 -13.90
N THR A 40 -15.52 -11.71 -14.29
CA THR A 40 -14.26 -11.97 -14.96
C THR A 40 -14.29 -11.12 -16.21
N GLU A 41 -14.02 -9.81 -16.08
CA GLU A 41 -13.66 -9.08 -17.27
C GLU A 41 -12.60 -9.92 -17.94
N ASP A 42 -12.73 -10.11 -19.22
CA ASP A 42 -11.79 -10.93 -19.99
C ASP A 42 -10.44 -10.21 -20.00
N TRP A 43 -9.74 -10.32 -18.87
CA TRP A 43 -8.43 -9.74 -18.65
C TRP A 43 -7.45 -10.27 -19.69
N SER A 44 -7.68 -11.53 -20.13
CA SER A 44 -6.85 -12.15 -21.15
C SER A 44 -6.94 -11.40 -22.48
N SER A 45 -8.08 -10.83 -22.82
CA SER A 45 -8.26 -10.04 -24.05
C SER A 45 -7.61 -8.64 -23.96
N LYS A 46 -7.38 -8.13 -22.75
CA LYS A 46 -6.74 -6.83 -22.51
C LYS A 46 -5.21 -6.92 -22.48
N TYR A 47 -4.65 -8.10 -22.17
CA TYR A 47 -3.22 -8.32 -22.22
C TYR A 47 -2.74 -8.30 -23.66
N SER A 48 -2.06 -7.25 -24.05
CA SER A 48 -1.53 -7.11 -25.40
C SER A 48 -0.18 -6.43 -25.43
N TRP A 49 0.66 -6.83 -26.37
CA TRP A 49 1.93 -6.13 -26.61
C TRP A 49 1.71 -4.67 -26.98
N GLN A 50 0.61 -4.36 -27.66
CA GLN A 50 0.22 -2.99 -27.99
C GLN A 50 -0.08 -2.14 -26.74
N SER A 51 -0.65 -2.72 -25.68
CA SER A 51 -0.85 -2.00 -24.40
C SER A 51 0.48 -1.61 -23.76
N ILE A 52 1.44 -2.53 -23.76
CA ILE A 52 2.80 -2.28 -23.26
C ILE A 52 3.48 -1.18 -24.08
N GLU A 53 3.42 -1.25 -25.41
CA GLU A 53 3.98 -0.23 -26.29
C GLU A 53 3.38 1.16 -26.03
N ARG A 54 2.05 1.24 -25.92
CA ARG A 54 1.36 2.50 -25.61
C ARG A 54 1.78 3.11 -24.27
N THR A 55 2.12 2.28 -23.29
CA THR A 55 2.59 2.72 -21.99
C THR A 55 3.86 3.54 -22.07
N PHE A 56 4.75 3.20 -22.99
CA PHE A 56 6.04 3.89 -23.18
C PHE A 56 6.06 4.94 -24.27
N THR A 57 5.05 4.93 -25.16
CA THR A 57 4.97 5.88 -26.30
C THR A 57 3.98 7.02 -26.07
N LEU A 58 3.03 6.85 -25.15
CA LEU A 58 2.01 7.87 -24.84
C LEU A 58 2.17 8.37 -23.42
N PRO A 59 1.85 9.64 -23.12
CA PRO A 59 1.88 10.15 -21.77
C PRO A 59 0.83 9.46 -20.89
N PRO A 60 1.01 9.42 -19.56
CA PRO A 60 -0.03 8.97 -18.64
C PRO A 60 -1.34 9.72 -18.89
N LYS A 61 -2.47 9.03 -18.70
CA LYS A 61 -3.79 9.65 -18.81
C LYS A 61 -4.40 9.88 -17.45
N TRP A 62 -5.22 10.91 -17.33
CA TRP A 62 -6.13 11.02 -16.20
C TRP A 62 -7.18 9.92 -16.34
N ASP A 63 -7.28 9.00 -15.36
CA ASP A 63 -8.24 7.91 -15.46
C ASP A 63 -9.66 8.37 -15.10
N GLU A 64 -10.62 7.55 -15.47
CA GLU A 64 -12.05 7.78 -15.24
C GLU A 64 -12.61 6.80 -14.19
N ASP A 65 -11.74 6.24 -13.35
CA ASP A 65 -12.13 5.32 -12.31
C ASP A 65 -13.10 5.97 -11.32
N HIS A 66 -13.94 5.15 -10.73
CA HIS A 66 -14.92 5.65 -9.77
C HIS A 66 -14.21 6.39 -8.63
N TRP A 67 -14.72 7.53 -8.21
CA TRP A 67 -14.12 8.42 -7.22
C TRP A 67 -13.65 7.69 -5.93
N SER A 68 -14.38 6.64 -5.50
CA SER A 68 -14.00 5.87 -4.32
C SER A 68 -12.68 5.10 -4.49
N PHE A 69 -12.34 4.71 -5.72
CA PHE A 69 -11.04 4.12 -6.01
C PHE A 69 -9.95 5.17 -5.89
N ASN A 70 -10.08 6.26 -6.61
CA ASN A 70 -9.06 7.30 -6.67
C ASN A 70 -8.84 8.02 -5.34
N TYR A 71 -9.89 8.19 -4.52
CA TYR A 71 -9.80 9.01 -3.29
C TYR A 71 -9.94 8.24 -1.98
N LEU A 72 -10.23 6.94 -2.00
CA LEU A 72 -10.25 6.09 -0.80
C LEU A 72 -9.32 4.89 -0.93
N VAL A 73 -9.46 4.09 -2.00
CA VAL A 73 -8.70 2.85 -2.15
C VAL A 73 -7.23 3.14 -2.43
N HIS A 74 -6.92 3.98 -3.43
CA HIS A 74 -5.53 4.32 -3.77
C HIS A 74 -4.78 5.02 -2.62
N PRO A 75 -5.33 6.03 -1.91
CA PRO A 75 -4.71 6.58 -0.71
C PRO A 75 -4.44 5.54 0.38
N TYR A 76 -5.36 4.61 0.60
CA TYR A 76 -5.15 3.54 1.57
C TYR A 76 -4.02 2.60 1.12
N MET A 77 -4.00 2.15 -0.14
CA MET A 77 -2.92 1.32 -0.67
C MET A 77 -1.56 2.04 -0.64
N GLY A 78 -1.54 3.33 -0.98
CA GLY A 78 -0.36 4.18 -0.85
C GLY A 78 0.13 4.28 0.60
N SER A 79 -0.79 4.37 1.57
CA SER A 79 -0.44 4.41 2.99
C SER A 79 0.20 3.11 3.48
N LEU A 80 -0.24 1.95 3.00
CA LEU A 80 0.35 0.66 3.35
C LEU A 80 1.80 0.54 2.86
N THR A 81 2.10 0.99 1.64
CA THR A 81 3.48 1.02 1.12
C THR A 81 4.34 2.03 1.86
N TYR A 82 3.79 3.20 2.17
CA TYR A 82 4.45 4.21 3.00
C TYR A 82 4.79 3.65 4.39
N LEU A 83 3.82 3.03 5.08
CA LEU A 83 3.99 2.43 6.42
C LEU A 83 5.00 1.28 6.39
N ALA A 84 4.98 0.45 5.36
CA ALA A 84 5.94 -0.63 5.19
C ALA A 84 7.40 -0.11 5.19
N TRP A 85 7.66 1.06 4.63
CA TRP A 85 8.94 1.73 4.67
C TRP A 85 9.18 2.46 6.01
N ARG A 86 8.18 3.21 6.46
CA ARG A 86 8.23 4.08 7.63
C ARG A 86 8.45 3.31 8.93
N ASN A 87 7.72 2.21 9.10
CA ASN A 87 7.80 1.33 10.28
C ASN A 87 9.14 0.58 10.39
N ARG A 88 10.00 0.64 9.37
CA ARG A 88 11.35 0.04 9.38
C ARG A 88 12.47 1.07 9.42
N GLY A 89 12.18 2.24 9.95
CA GLY A 89 13.18 3.30 10.18
C GLY A 89 13.39 4.23 8.98
N GLY A 90 12.47 4.24 8.01
CA GLY A 90 12.46 5.25 6.95
C GLY A 90 12.07 6.63 7.48
N SER A 91 12.62 7.70 6.90
CA SER A 91 12.15 9.05 7.15
C SER A 91 10.85 9.33 6.39
N PRO A 92 10.05 10.35 6.79
CA PRO A 92 8.83 10.72 6.07
C PRO A 92 9.09 11.01 4.59
N LEU A 93 10.14 11.76 4.27
CA LEU A 93 10.49 12.09 2.89
C LEU A 93 10.89 10.83 2.10
N SER A 94 11.71 9.96 2.67
CA SER A 94 12.08 8.71 1.99
C SER A 94 10.88 7.76 1.83
N GLY A 95 9.93 7.78 2.75
CA GLY A 95 8.66 7.05 2.64
C GLY A 95 7.81 7.53 1.47
N LEU A 96 7.66 8.86 1.32
CA LEU A 96 6.98 9.46 0.17
C LEU A 96 7.66 9.08 -1.16
N LEU A 97 9.00 9.20 -1.23
CA LEU A 97 9.74 8.87 -2.45
C LEU A 97 9.62 7.39 -2.84
N VAL A 98 9.70 6.50 -1.85
CA VAL A 98 9.53 5.05 -2.09
C VAL A 98 8.09 4.70 -2.46
N SER A 99 7.10 5.35 -1.85
CA SER A 99 5.69 5.17 -2.24
C SER A 99 5.46 5.64 -3.69
N GLY A 100 6.03 6.78 -4.09
CA GLY A 100 5.99 7.26 -5.47
C GLY A 100 6.68 6.31 -6.46
N LEU A 101 7.86 5.80 -6.09
CA LEU A 101 8.55 4.80 -6.90
C LEU A 101 7.73 3.52 -7.07
N ASN A 102 7.10 3.02 -5.97
CA ASN A 102 6.25 1.84 -6.04
C ASN A 102 5.01 2.06 -6.90
N SER A 103 4.35 3.23 -6.79
CA SER A 103 3.23 3.59 -7.67
C SER A 103 3.67 3.61 -9.14
N THR A 104 4.84 4.18 -9.43
CA THR A 104 5.41 4.19 -10.78
C THR A 104 5.71 2.79 -11.29
N LEU A 105 6.34 1.94 -10.48
CA LEU A 105 6.64 0.56 -10.85
C LEU A 105 5.34 -0.23 -11.10
N TYR A 106 4.31 -0.03 -10.30
CA TYR A 106 3.02 -0.66 -10.51
C TYR A 106 2.40 -0.24 -11.84
N GLU A 107 2.31 1.06 -12.11
CA GLU A 107 1.69 1.61 -13.31
C GLU A 107 2.41 1.19 -14.60
N TYR A 108 3.74 1.23 -14.60
CA TYR A 108 4.54 0.97 -15.79
C TYR A 108 4.90 -0.50 -16.02
N LEU A 109 4.93 -1.35 -14.97
CA LEU A 109 5.34 -2.75 -15.10
C LEU A 109 4.17 -3.73 -14.94
N ILE A 110 3.14 -3.38 -14.16
CA ILE A 110 2.02 -4.28 -13.86
C ILE A 110 0.77 -3.84 -14.61
N ALA A 111 0.29 -2.63 -14.35
CA ALA A 111 -0.92 -2.10 -14.98
C ALA A 111 -0.76 -1.89 -16.47
N SER A 112 0.46 -1.64 -16.95
CA SER A 112 0.82 -1.41 -18.35
C SER A 112 0.36 -2.51 -19.31
N ALA A 113 0.28 -3.75 -18.85
CA ALA A 113 -0.18 -4.86 -19.65
C ALA A 113 -1.68 -4.77 -20.02
N ILE A 114 -2.44 -3.95 -19.28
CA ILE A 114 -3.90 -3.84 -19.39
C ILE A 114 -4.33 -2.45 -19.82
N GLN A 115 -3.69 -1.41 -19.29
CA GLN A 115 -4.08 -0.01 -19.50
C GLN A 115 -2.87 0.92 -19.54
N ARG A 116 -3.10 2.16 -19.98
CA ARG A 116 -2.09 3.22 -19.88
C ARG A 116 -1.91 3.64 -18.44
N PRO A 117 -0.68 4.05 -18.05
CA PRO A 117 -0.42 4.57 -16.71
C PRO A 117 -1.40 5.68 -16.32
N SER A 118 -1.91 5.61 -15.11
CA SER A 118 -2.82 6.60 -14.55
C SER A 118 -2.02 7.78 -13.96
N ALA A 119 -2.31 9.01 -14.42
CA ALA A 119 -1.74 10.21 -13.84
C ALA A 119 -2.21 10.44 -12.40
N ASN A 120 -3.45 10.02 -12.08
CA ASN A 120 -3.99 10.02 -10.72
C ASN A 120 -3.12 9.16 -9.79
N ASP A 121 -2.84 7.93 -10.21
CA ASP A 121 -2.14 6.97 -9.36
C ASP A 121 -0.68 7.32 -9.18
N LEU A 122 -0.08 7.94 -10.18
CA LEU A 122 1.29 8.43 -10.09
C LEU A 122 1.45 9.61 -9.12
N ILE A 123 0.40 10.41 -8.90
CA ILE A 123 0.45 11.64 -8.10
C ILE A 123 -0.35 11.49 -6.80
N ILE A 124 -1.63 11.15 -6.91
CA ILE A 124 -2.54 11.14 -5.76
C ILE A 124 -2.20 10.00 -4.79
N THR A 125 -1.96 8.80 -5.31
CA THR A 125 -1.65 7.64 -4.48
C THR A 125 -0.44 7.87 -3.55
N PRO A 126 0.74 8.32 -4.02
CA PRO A 126 1.87 8.54 -3.12
C PRO A 126 1.67 9.76 -2.20
N LEU A 127 1.09 10.86 -2.67
CA LEU A 127 0.92 12.06 -1.86
C LEU A 127 -0.10 11.85 -0.73
N THR A 128 -1.29 11.42 -1.08
CA THR A 128 -2.36 11.20 -0.09
C THR A 128 -2.06 9.97 0.77
N GLY A 129 -1.44 8.95 0.18
CA GLY A 129 -0.96 7.78 0.90
C GLY A 129 0.10 8.12 1.94
N ALA A 130 1.04 9.03 1.65
CA ALA A 130 2.03 9.48 2.63
C ALA A 130 1.39 10.30 3.76
N ILE A 131 0.42 11.18 3.45
CA ILE A 131 -0.31 11.95 4.47
C ILE A 131 -1.10 11.01 5.39
N LEU A 132 -1.88 10.10 4.81
CA LEU A 132 -2.65 9.11 5.55
C LEU A 132 -1.72 8.17 6.34
N GLY A 133 -0.65 7.69 5.72
CA GLY A 133 0.32 6.79 6.34
C GLY A 133 1.04 7.44 7.51
N GLU A 134 1.41 8.72 7.45
CA GLU A 134 2.03 9.39 8.59
C GLU A 134 1.03 9.59 9.75
N ALA A 135 -0.24 9.89 9.45
CA ALA A 135 -1.29 9.93 10.46
C ALA A 135 -1.48 8.57 11.14
N ILE A 136 -1.55 7.49 10.34
CA ILE A 136 -1.63 6.12 10.86
C ILE A 136 -0.40 5.80 11.70
N PHE A 137 0.81 6.11 11.25
CA PHE A 137 2.04 5.89 11.98
C PHE A 137 2.03 6.50 13.40
N PHE A 138 1.50 7.71 13.55
CA PHE A 138 1.35 8.33 14.87
C PHE A 138 0.29 7.63 15.72
N ILE A 139 -0.84 7.23 15.12
CA ILE A 139 -1.90 6.47 15.81
C ILE A 139 -1.34 5.15 16.31
N GLU A 140 -0.63 4.39 15.46
CA GLU A 140 0.02 3.14 15.82
C GLU A 140 1.00 3.32 16.99
N LYS A 141 1.88 4.31 16.92
CA LYS A 141 2.82 4.62 18.01
C LYS A 141 2.10 4.91 19.31
N LYS A 142 1.01 5.65 19.27
CA LYS A 142 0.22 5.97 20.46
C LYS A 142 -0.44 4.73 21.05
N ILE A 143 -1.06 3.90 20.21
CA ILE A 143 -1.71 2.65 20.65
C ILE A 143 -0.68 1.66 21.18
N LEU A 144 0.40 1.41 20.44
CA LEU A 144 1.45 0.44 20.80
C LEU A 144 2.32 0.90 21.98
N GLY A 145 2.31 2.18 22.31
CA GLY A 145 2.96 2.73 23.51
C GLY A 145 2.25 2.37 24.82
N GLN A 146 1.04 1.85 24.76
CA GLN A 146 0.28 1.45 25.94
C GLN A 146 0.78 0.11 26.50
N LYS A 147 0.54 -0.11 27.80
CA LYS A 147 0.93 -1.36 28.47
C LYS A 147 0.05 -2.54 28.06
N TYR A 148 -1.22 -2.28 27.80
CA TYR A 148 -2.23 -3.27 27.38
C TYR A 148 -3.02 -2.72 26.21
N LEU A 149 -3.42 -3.60 25.30
CA LEU A 149 -4.28 -3.28 24.18
C LEU A 149 -5.68 -3.86 24.40
N SER A 150 -6.69 -3.02 24.27
CA SER A 150 -8.08 -3.44 24.22
C SER A 150 -8.40 -4.19 22.90
N VAL A 151 -9.52 -4.91 22.87
CA VAL A 151 -10.00 -5.57 21.65
C VAL A 151 -10.22 -4.55 20.53
N THR A 152 -10.80 -3.40 20.86
CA THR A 152 -11.05 -2.31 19.91
C THR A 152 -9.75 -1.81 19.27
N GLU A 153 -8.70 -1.58 20.05
CA GLU A 153 -7.40 -1.12 19.54
C GLU A 153 -6.75 -2.14 18.61
N LYS A 154 -6.91 -3.43 18.87
CA LYS A 154 -6.43 -4.48 17.96
C LYS A 154 -7.19 -4.49 16.65
N ILE A 155 -8.52 -4.34 16.70
CA ILE A 155 -9.34 -4.23 15.48
C ILE A 155 -8.89 -3.01 14.68
N ILE A 156 -8.72 -1.86 15.34
CA ILE A 156 -8.22 -0.64 14.68
C ILE A 156 -6.87 -0.90 14.01
N LEU A 157 -5.89 -1.43 14.73
CA LEU A 157 -4.57 -1.74 14.18
C LEU A 157 -4.65 -2.69 12.97
N THR A 158 -5.52 -3.71 13.05
CA THR A 158 -5.69 -4.67 11.95
C THR A 158 -6.26 -4.01 10.69
N ILE A 159 -7.13 -3.01 10.85
CA ILE A 159 -7.71 -2.27 9.73
C ILE A 159 -6.72 -1.28 9.13
N ILE A 160 -5.99 -0.54 9.96
CA ILE A 160 -5.12 0.56 9.49
C ILE A 160 -3.76 0.08 8.97
N ASP A 161 -3.19 -1.00 9.54
CA ASP A 161 -1.97 -1.64 9.05
C ASP A 161 -1.98 -3.16 9.27
N PRO A 162 -2.69 -3.92 8.43
CA PRO A 162 -2.76 -5.37 8.52
C PRO A 162 -1.39 -6.05 8.36
N TYR A 163 -0.47 -5.43 7.63
CA TYR A 163 0.88 -5.98 7.39
C TYR A 163 1.75 -5.93 8.64
N GLU A 164 1.66 -4.86 9.41
CA GLU A 164 2.39 -4.76 10.68
C GLU A 164 1.83 -5.73 11.70
N VAL A 165 0.50 -5.89 11.75
CA VAL A 165 -0.16 -6.88 12.62
C VAL A 165 0.25 -8.30 12.23
N ALA A 166 0.24 -8.65 10.94
CA ALA A 166 0.65 -9.97 10.45
C ALA A 166 2.14 -10.25 10.76
N ARG A 167 3.03 -9.26 10.54
CA ARG A 167 4.47 -9.37 10.83
C ARG A 167 4.74 -9.64 12.31
N ASN A 168 4.03 -8.96 13.18
CA ASN A 168 4.19 -9.12 14.63
C ASN A 168 3.57 -10.39 15.17
N ARG A 169 2.91 -11.22 14.32
CA ARG A 169 2.28 -12.51 14.68
C ARG A 169 1.45 -12.41 15.96
N PHE A 170 0.68 -11.33 16.09
CA PHE A 170 -0.11 -11.08 17.30
C PHE A 170 0.72 -11.09 18.58
N ARG A 171 2.00 -10.68 18.55
CA ARG A 171 2.78 -10.43 19.78
C ARG A 171 2.04 -9.52 20.76
N TYR A 172 1.06 -8.78 20.25
CA TYR A 172 0.03 -8.11 21.05
C TYR A 172 -0.75 -9.06 21.98
N ASN A 173 -0.74 -10.38 21.75
CA ASN A 173 -1.38 -11.36 22.66
C ASN A 173 -0.70 -11.44 24.03
N LYS A 174 0.59 -11.11 24.14
CA LYS A 174 1.28 -11.04 25.44
C LYS A 174 0.91 -9.80 26.25
N MET A 175 0.19 -8.85 25.67
CA MET A 175 -0.20 -7.58 26.27
C MET A 175 -1.72 -7.50 26.55
N ILE A 176 -2.41 -8.66 26.54
CA ILE A 176 -3.84 -8.73 26.86
C ILE A 176 -4.02 -9.12 28.30
N ARG A 177 -4.86 -8.43 29.00
CA ARG A 177 -5.63 -8.89 30.15
C ARG A 177 -7.03 -9.21 29.70
#